data_a92236d12fba9da13c2cb332188a93be
#
_entry.id   a92236d12fba9da13c2cb332188a93be
#
_cell.length_a   1.000
_cell.length_b   1.000
_cell.length_c   1.000
_cell.angle_alpha   90.00
_cell.angle_beta   90.00
_cell.angle_gamma   90.00
#
_symmetry.space_group_name_H-M   'P 1'
#
loop_
_entity.id
_entity.type
_entity.pdbx_description
1 polymer ?
#
loop_
_entity_poly.entity_id
_entity_poly.type
_entity_poly.pdbx_seq_one_letter_code
_entity_poly.pdbx_strand_id
1 'polypeptide(L)'
;MTLGFIYVIVPLGLVFFALELYFIYQKKTKVTLDQTALNISLGFFDRLVGLYLTEKSLTILSGALSYSVLDVFPSNLWVFILTFIAIDFVWYVFHVLGHRISLVWGMHLVHHQSDEYNLSVNFALSPLGFLMRTFMYSSLIIIGFPME
;
A
#
# COMPACT_ATOMS: atom_id res chain seq x y z
N MET A 1 18.80 -3.85 5.76
CA MET A 1 18.31 -4.71 4.65
C MET A 1 17.29 -4.01 3.74
N THR A 2 16.42 -3.17 4.28
CA THR A 2 15.37 -2.45 3.56
C THR A 2 15.86 -1.49 2.47
N LEU A 3 16.96 -0.78 2.68
CA LEU A 3 17.52 0.15 1.68
C LEU A 3 17.95 -0.53 0.37
N GLY A 4 18.60 -1.70 0.44
CA GLY A 4 19.04 -2.42 -0.75
C GLY A 4 17.87 -2.88 -1.64
N PHE A 5 16.77 -3.30 -1.04
CA PHE A 5 15.57 -3.70 -1.78
C PHE A 5 14.93 -2.51 -2.52
N ILE A 6 14.85 -1.34 -1.88
CA ILE A 6 14.32 -0.12 -2.48
C ILE A 6 15.16 0.30 -3.71
N TYR A 7 16.48 0.21 -3.64
CA TYR A 7 17.37 0.55 -4.76
C TYR A 7 17.22 -0.35 -6.00
N VAL A 8 16.64 -1.52 -5.87
CA VAL A 8 16.37 -2.43 -6.99
C VAL A 8 14.91 -2.30 -7.46
N ILE A 9 13.96 -2.37 -6.54
CA ILE A 9 12.53 -2.43 -6.89
C ILE A 9 12.02 -1.11 -7.44
N VAL A 10 12.43 0.02 -6.87
CA VAL A 10 11.97 1.33 -7.35
C VAL A 10 12.45 1.62 -8.77
N PRO A 11 13.75 1.48 -9.13
CA PRO A 11 14.18 1.65 -10.51
C PRO A 11 13.50 0.67 -11.48
N LEU A 12 13.33 -0.59 -11.10
CA LEU A 12 12.64 -1.57 -11.91
C LEU A 12 11.18 -1.18 -12.18
N GLY A 13 10.46 -0.75 -11.15
CA GLY A 13 9.10 -0.24 -11.27
C GLY A 13 9.02 0.99 -12.18
N LEU A 14 9.97 1.92 -12.07
CA LEU A 14 10.05 3.09 -12.93
C LEU A 14 10.32 2.72 -14.40
N VAL A 15 11.15 1.71 -14.65
CA VAL A 15 11.39 1.20 -16.01
C VAL A 15 10.10 0.63 -16.61
N PHE A 16 9.40 -0.24 -15.90
CA PHE A 16 8.13 -0.79 -16.38
C PHE A 16 7.09 0.30 -16.62
N PHE A 17 6.99 1.27 -15.73
CA PHE A 17 6.08 2.39 -15.89
C PHE A 17 6.45 3.27 -17.10
N ALA A 18 7.74 3.54 -17.31
CA ALA A 18 8.20 4.28 -18.48
C ALA A 18 7.91 3.54 -19.79
N LEU A 19 8.09 2.21 -19.82
CA LEU A 19 7.72 1.38 -20.97
C LEU A 19 6.22 1.45 -21.25
N GLU A 20 5.38 1.38 -20.22
CA GLU A 20 3.94 1.52 -20.38
C GLU A 20 3.56 2.88 -20.96
N LEU A 21 4.09 3.98 -20.41
CA LEU A 21 3.87 5.34 -20.95
C LEU A 21 4.32 5.45 -22.43
N TYR A 22 5.43 4.81 -22.79
CA TYR A 22 5.88 4.76 -24.18
C TYR A 22 4.86 4.06 -25.08
N PHE A 23 4.31 2.92 -24.69
CA PHE A 23 3.28 2.22 -25.47
C PHE A 23 1.96 3.00 -25.54
N ILE A 24 1.58 3.70 -24.47
CA ILE A 24 0.42 4.61 -24.45
C ILE A 24 0.66 5.75 -25.48
N TYR A 25 1.83 6.38 -25.42
CA TYR A 25 2.20 7.44 -26.35
C TYR A 25 2.18 6.98 -27.82
N GLN A 26 2.63 5.76 -28.09
CA GLN A 26 2.58 5.15 -29.43
C GLN A 26 1.15 4.76 -29.84
N LYS A 27 0.13 5.03 -29.03
CA LYS A 27 -1.28 4.63 -29.26
C LYS A 27 -1.45 3.12 -29.54
N LYS A 28 -0.58 2.30 -28.97
CA LYS A 28 -0.62 0.84 -29.08
C LYS A 28 -1.53 0.19 -28.04
N THR A 29 -2.07 1.00 -27.11
CA THR A 29 -3.00 0.58 -26.06
C THR A 29 -4.25 1.44 -26.12
N LYS A 30 -5.34 0.97 -25.53
CA LYS A 30 -6.57 1.75 -25.36
C LYS A 30 -6.51 2.69 -24.16
N VAL A 31 -5.43 2.62 -23.39
CA VAL A 31 -5.23 3.42 -22.18
C VAL A 31 -4.97 4.88 -22.54
N THR A 32 -5.58 5.79 -21.79
CA THR A 32 -5.44 7.23 -21.98
C THR A 32 -4.47 7.86 -20.97
N LEU A 33 -3.81 8.95 -21.35
CA LEU A 33 -2.97 9.71 -20.44
C LEU A 33 -3.78 10.39 -19.34
N ASP A 34 -5.03 10.76 -19.61
CA ASP A 34 -5.92 11.43 -18.65
C ASP A 34 -6.24 10.48 -17.48
N GLN A 35 -6.61 9.23 -17.79
CA GLN A 35 -6.87 8.21 -16.77
C GLN A 35 -5.60 7.88 -15.98
N THR A 36 -4.47 7.77 -16.67
CA THR A 36 -3.17 7.55 -16.02
C THR A 36 -2.81 8.70 -15.08
N ALA A 37 -2.99 9.95 -15.52
CA ALA A 37 -2.73 11.13 -14.69
C ALA A 37 -3.65 11.21 -13.48
N LEU A 38 -4.93 10.86 -13.64
CA LEU A 38 -5.89 10.78 -12.52
C LEU A 38 -5.43 9.75 -11.48
N ASN A 39 -5.09 8.53 -11.89
CA ASN A 39 -4.63 7.47 -11.01
C ASN A 39 -3.37 7.88 -10.22
N ILE A 40 -2.39 8.50 -10.90
CA ILE A 40 -1.17 9.01 -10.25
C ILE A 40 -1.50 10.13 -9.27
N SER A 41 -2.40 11.05 -9.62
CA SER A 41 -2.82 12.15 -8.75
C SER A 41 -3.48 11.65 -7.47
N LEU A 42 -4.34 10.64 -7.57
CA LEU A 42 -4.96 9.97 -6.42
C LEU A 42 -3.90 9.31 -5.53
N GLY A 43 -2.95 8.59 -6.14
CA GLY A 43 -1.85 7.97 -5.42
C GLY A 43 -0.94 8.98 -4.71
N PHE A 44 -0.65 10.10 -5.36
CA PHE A 44 0.12 11.17 -4.76
C PHE A 44 -0.61 11.76 -3.53
N PHE A 45 -1.91 12.01 -3.66
CA PHE A 45 -2.73 12.52 -2.56
C PHE A 45 -2.83 11.51 -1.41
N ASP A 46 -3.01 10.22 -1.72
CA ASP A 46 -2.97 9.15 -0.71
C ASP A 46 -1.61 9.10 0.01
N ARG A 47 -0.49 9.26 -0.71
CA ARG A 47 0.84 9.27 -0.09
C ARG A 47 1.05 10.46 0.83
N LEU A 48 0.62 11.65 0.42
CA LEU A 48 0.76 12.85 1.25
C LEU A 48 -0.10 12.81 2.52
N VAL A 49 -1.36 12.44 2.38
CA VAL A 49 -2.34 12.51 3.48
C VAL A 49 -2.48 11.17 4.17
N GLY A 50 -2.71 10.10 3.40
CA GLY A 50 -3.03 8.79 3.94
C GLY A 50 -1.87 8.14 4.69
N LEU A 51 -0.63 8.24 4.19
CA LEU A 51 0.54 7.71 4.90
C LEU A 51 0.85 8.52 6.16
N TYR A 52 0.78 9.86 6.06
CA TYR A 52 0.97 10.72 7.23
C TYR A 52 -0.01 10.39 8.35
N LEU A 53 -1.30 10.23 8.02
CA LEU A 53 -2.33 9.87 8.99
C LEU A 53 -2.13 8.46 9.54
N THR A 54 -1.71 7.50 8.72
CA THR A 54 -1.37 6.14 9.16
C THR A 54 -0.22 6.17 10.17
N GLU A 55 0.87 6.85 9.84
CA GLU A 55 2.04 6.97 10.71
C GLU A 55 1.65 7.60 12.07
N LYS A 56 0.92 8.71 12.05
CA LYS A 56 0.45 9.37 13.28
C LYS A 56 -0.44 8.48 14.13
N SER A 57 -1.38 7.77 13.49
CA SER A 57 -2.28 6.85 14.19
C SER A 57 -1.51 5.69 14.83
N LEU A 58 -0.53 5.10 14.13
CA LEU A 58 0.30 4.03 14.67
C LEU A 58 1.22 4.52 15.79
N THR A 59 1.77 5.72 15.69
CA THR A 59 2.58 6.34 16.74
C THR A 59 1.77 6.55 18.02
N ILE A 60 0.53 7.05 17.91
CA ILE A 60 -0.37 7.22 19.06
C ILE A 60 -0.69 5.87 19.67
N LEU A 61 -1.01 4.87 18.85
CA LEU A 61 -1.35 3.53 19.31
C LEU A 61 -0.19 2.86 20.02
N SER A 62 1.01 2.89 19.43
CA SER A 62 2.23 2.31 20.03
C SER A 62 2.57 2.98 21.36
N GLY A 63 2.43 4.30 21.46
CA GLY A 63 2.60 5.04 22.71
C GLY A 63 1.58 4.68 23.79
N ALA A 64 0.32 4.40 23.40
CA ALA A 64 -0.73 3.99 24.32
C ALA A 64 -0.59 2.54 24.80
N LEU A 65 -0.04 1.67 23.96
CA LEU A 65 0.13 0.25 24.29
C LEU A 65 1.28 -0.01 25.27
N SER A 66 2.13 0.97 25.64
CA SER A 66 3.20 0.94 26.69
C SER A 66 3.93 -0.42 26.92
N TYR A 67 3.57 -1.45 26.19
CA TYR A 67 4.07 -2.80 26.27
C TYR A 67 4.98 -3.06 25.08
N SER A 68 6.18 -3.44 25.35
CA SER A 68 7.12 -4.02 24.39
C SER A 68 6.65 -5.39 23.86
N VAL A 69 5.41 -5.48 23.39
CA VAL A 69 5.01 -6.61 22.55
C VAL A 69 5.86 -6.59 21.26
N LEU A 70 6.40 -5.42 20.92
CA LEU A 70 7.25 -5.15 19.77
C LEU A 70 8.57 -5.94 19.71
N ASP A 71 9.04 -6.49 20.84
CA ASP A 71 10.32 -7.22 20.92
C ASP A 71 10.15 -8.75 20.98
N VAL A 72 8.95 -9.27 20.64
CA VAL A 72 8.72 -10.73 20.70
C VAL A 72 9.54 -11.46 19.64
N PHE A 73 9.74 -10.86 18.48
CA PHE A 73 10.49 -11.49 17.39
C PHE A 73 11.86 -10.84 17.18
N PRO A 74 12.94 -11.64 17.17
CA PRO A 74 14.28 -11.12 16.90
C PRO A 74 14.43 -10.62 15.47
N SER A 75 15.21 -9.57 15.26
CA SER A 75 15.51 -9.03 13.93
C SER A 75 16.43 -9.99 13.15
N ASN A 76 15.88 -10.95 12.45
CA ASN A 76 16.60 -11.88 11.59
C ASN A 76 15.88 -12.11 10.26
N LEU A 77 16.57 -12.77 9.32
CA LEU A 77 16.04 -13.01 7.97
C LEU A 77 14.70 -13.76 7.97
N TRP A 78 14.51 -14.72 8.86
CA TRP A 78 13.28 -15.51 8.92
C TRP A 78 12.09 -14.68 9.39
N VAL A 79 12.30 -13.83 10.39
CA VAL A 79 11.28 -12.89 10.86
C VAL A 79 10.97 -11.86 9.79
N PHE A 80 11.97 -11.37 9.05
CA PHE A 80 11.74 -10.49 7.90
C PHE A 80 10.84 -11.14 6.82
N ILE A 81 11.15 -12.39 6.44
CA ILE A 81 10.34 -13.14 5.47
C ILE A 81 8.91 -13.35 6.01
N LEU A 82 8.79 -13.73 7.27
CA LEU A 82 7.49 -13.92 7.92
C LEU A 82 6.68 -12.63 7.98
N THR A 83 7.31 -11.51 8.32
CA THR A 83 6.69 -10.18 8.33
C THR A 83 6.19 -9.80 6.93
N PHE A 84 7.01 -10.02 5.90
CA PHE A 84 6.62 -9.77 4.52
C PHE A 84 5.37 -10.58 4.13
N ILE A 85 5.35 -11.88 4.43
CA ILE A 85 4.19 -12.75 4.16
C ILE A 85 2.97 -12.30 4.98
N ALA A 86 3.15 -11.92 6.23
CA ALA A 86 2.07 -11.45 7.10
C ALA A 86 1.45 -10.13 6.57
N ILE A 87 2.27 -9.20 6.11
CA ILE A 87 1.81 -7.95 5.48
C ILE A 87 0.99 -8.27 4.22
N ASP A 88 1.51 -9.13 3.34
CA ASP A 88 0.82 -9.52 2.11
C ASP A 88 -0.51 -10.22 2.40
N PHE A 89 -0.53 -11.13 3.38
CA PHE A 89 -1.75 -11.79 3.83
C PHE A 89 -2.79 -10.80 4.39
N VAL A 90 -2.36 -9.82 5.15
CA VAL A 90 -3.25 -8.79 5.70
C VAL A 90 -3.82 -7.91 4.57
N TRP A 91 -3.03 -7.57 3.55
CA TRP A 91 -3.50 -6.89 2.35
C TRP A 91 -4.52 -7.73 1.57
N TYR A 92 -4.28 -9.03 1.43
CA TYR A 92 -5.25 -9.94 0.83
C TYR A 92 -6.58 -9.94 1.58
N VAL A 93 -6.54 -10.07 2.91
CA VAL A 93 -7.75 -10.00 3.75
C VAL A 93 -8.48 -8.67 3.56
N PHE A 94 -7.75 -7.56 3.56
CA PHE A 94 -8.32 -6.24 3.30
C PHE A 94 -9.02 -6.17 1.95
N HIS A 95 -8.38 -6.65 0.89
CA HIS A 95 -8.95 -6.68 -0.45
C HIS A 95 -10.26 -7.49 -0.49
N VAL A 96 -10.27 -8.67 0.12
CA VAL A 96 -11.48 -9.50 0.25
C VAL A 96 -12.58 -8.76 1.02
N LEU A 97 -12.26 -8.10 2.14
CA LEU A 97 -13.22 -7.30 2.90
C LEU A 97 -13.72 -6.11 2.09
N GLY A 98 -12.86 -5.50 1.27
CA GLY A 98 -13.24 -4.45 0.32
C GLY A 98 -14.37 -4.87 -0.61
N HIS A 99 -14.39 -6.13 -1.03
CA HIS A 99 -15.44 -6.67 -1.88
C HIS A 99 -16.66 -7.24 -1.13
N ARG A 100 -16.58 -7.36 0.20
CA ARG A 100 -17.63 -7.99 1.03
C ARG A 100 -18.37 -7.02 1.93
N ILE A 101 -17.76 -5.93 2.33
CA ILE A 101 -18.28 -4.98 3.32
C ILE A 101 -18.46 -3.62 2.65
N SER A 102 -19.68 -3.11 2.56
CA SER A 102 -20.01 -1.87 1.86
C SER A 102 -19.20 -0.66 2.34
N LEU A 103 -18.93 -0.55 3.65
CA LEU A 103 -18.11 0.54 4.19
C LEU A 103 -16.65 0.47 3.69
N VAL A 104 -16.09 -0.73 3.63
CA VAL A 104 -14.73 -0.97 3.13
C VAL A 104 -14.68 -0.81 1.61
N TRP A 105 -15.75 -1.24 0.92
CA TRP A 105 -15.92 -1.01 -0.51
C TRP A 105 -15.87 0.47 -0.87
N GLY A 106 -16.49 1.35 -0.10
CA GLY A 106 -16.44 2.80 -0.34
C GLY A 106 -15.00 3.36 -0.37
N MET A 107 -14.08 2.79 0.39
CA MET A 107 -12.66 3.15 0.36
C MET A 107 -11.90 2.42 -0.76
N HIS A 108 -12.30 1.19 -1.09
CA HIS A 108 -11.67 0.33 -2.07
C HIS A 108 -12.11 0.63 -3.52
N LEU A 109 -13.31 1.20 -3.68
CA LEU A 109 -13.89 1.56 -4.99
C LEU A 109 -12.97 2.44 -5.84
N VAL A 110 -12.21 3.34 -5.22
CA VAL A 110 -11.25 4.21 -5.92
C VAL A 110 -10.24 3.39 -6.71
N HIS A 111 -9.82 2.23 -6.19
CA HIS A 111 -8.94 1.31 -6.90
C HIS A 111 -9.62 0.64 -8.11
N HIS A 112 -10.93 0.47 -8.07
CA HIS A 112 -11.74 -0.15 -9.13
C HIS A 112 -12.44 0.84 -10.05
N GLN A 113 -12.21 2.15 -9.90
CA GLN A 113 -12.89 3.17 -10.71
C GLN A 113 -12.36 3.29 -12.14
N SER A 114 -11.16 2.77 -12.40
CA SER A 114 -10.53 2.89 -13.72
C SER A 114 -11.13 1.87 -14.69
N ASP A 115 -11.71 2.34 -15.78
CA ASP A 115 -12.17 1.50 -16.90
C ASP A 115 -10.99 0.95 -17.73
N GLU A 116 -9.81 1.52 -17.56
CA GLU A 116 -8.60 1.19 -18.29
C GLU A 116 -7.57 0.56 -17.35
N TYR A 117 -7.25 -0.71 -17.57
CA TYR A 117 -6.26 -1.40 -16.75
C TYR A 117 -4.83 -1.12 -17.20
N ASN A 118 -4.05 -0.52 -16.33
CA ASN A 118 -2.62 -0.24 -16.52
C ASN A 118 -1.90 -0.18 -15.16
N LEU A 119 -0.57 -0.04 -15.16
CA LEU A 119 0.22 0.00 -13.92
C LEU A 119 -0.16 1.15 -12.99
N SER A 120 -0.69 2.26 -13.55
CA SER A 120 -1.10 3.40 -12.73
C SER A 120 -2.29 3.11 -11.83
N VAL A 121 -3.11 2.10 -12.13
CA VAL A 121 -4.24 1.67 -11.28
C VAL A 121 -3.77 1.30 -9.86
N ASN A 122 -2.55 0.78 -9.73
CA ASN A 122 -1.96 0.49 -8.42
C ASN A 122 -1.74 1.72 -7.54
N PHE A 123 -1.72 2.92 -8.16
CA PHE A 123 -1.63 4.19 -7.45
C PHE A 123 -3.00 4.77 -7.10
N ALA A 124 -4.08 4.30 -7.73
CA ALA A 124 -5.44 4.77 -7.47
C ALA A 124 -5.94 4.25 -6.12
N LEU A 125 -5.53 4.92 -5.04
CA LEU A 125 -5.87 4.59 -3.66
C LEU A 125 -6.66 5.73 -3.02
N SER A 126 -7.60 5.37 -2.15
CA SER A 126 -8.35 6.35 -1.36
C SER A 126 -7.51 6.84 -0.19
N PRO A 127 -7.39 8.16 0.03
CA PRO A 127 -6.77 8.71 1.24
C PRO A 127 -7.42 8.20 2.54
N LEU A 128 -8.72 7.90 2.52
CA LEU A 128 -9.42 7.29 3.65
C LEU A 128 -8.96 5.86 3.94
N GLY A 129 -8.21 5.24 3.04
CA GLY A 129 -7.57 3.95 3.23
C GLY A 129 -6.62 3.92 4.44
N PHE A 130 -6.21 5.10 4.98
CA PHE A 130 -5.41 5.15 6.20
C PHE A 130 -6.11 4.48 7.40
N LEU A 131 -7.42 4.56 7.49
CA LEU A 131 -8.19 3.89 8.56
C LEU A 131 -7.97 2.39 8.54
N MET A 132 -8.04 1.80 7.37
CA MET A 132 -7.83 0.36 7.19
C MET A 132 -6.36 -0.01 7.36
N ARG A 133 -5.43 0.78 6.80
CA ARG A 133 -3.98 0.56 7.01
C ARG A 133 -3.64 0.60 8.49
N THR A 134 -4.15 1.59 9.23
CA THR A 134 -3.94 1.68 10.67
C THR A 134 -4.46 0.44 11.37
N PHE A 135 -5.68 0.01 11.09
CA PHE A 135 -6.27 -1.19 11.69
C PHE A 135 -5.44 -2.44 11.38
N MET A 136 -5.03 -2.62 10.13
CA MET A 136 -4.26 -3.77 9.67
C MET A 136 -2.87 -3.81 10.32
N TYR A 137 -2.11 -2.72 10.23
CA TYR A 137 -0.77 -2.68 10.82
C TYR A 137 -0.79 -2.76 12.34
N SER A 138 -1.83 -2.21 12.99
CA SER A 138 -2.02 -2.36 14.43
C SER A 138 -2.15 -3.82 14.84
N SER A 139 -2.83 -4.65 14.05
CA SER A 139 -2.94 -6.08 14.34
C SER A 139 -1.59 -6.79 14.30
N LEU A 140 -0.72 -6.44 13.35
CA LEU A 140 0.65 -6.99 13.26
C LEU A 140 1.52 -6.53 14.42
N ILE A 141 1.40 -5.25 14.82
CA ILE A 141 2.10 -4.71 16.00
C ILE A 141 1.68 -5.46 17.27
N ILE A 142 0.38 -5.67 17.47
CA ILE A 142 -0.15 -6.39 18.65
C ILE A 142 0.37 -7.83 18.70
N ILE A 143 0.53 -8.48 17.55
CA ILE A 143 1.10 -9.84 17.45
C ILE A 143 2.60 -9.85 17.74
N GLY A 144 3.29 -8.69 17.62
CA GLY A 144 4.72 -8.55 17.93
C GLY A 144 5.64 -8.57 16.70
N PHE A 145 5.11 -8.28 15.51
CA PHE A 145 5.94 -8.11 14.33
C PHE A 145 6.72 -6.78 14.38
N PRO A 146 8.02 -6.77 14.04
CA PRO A 146 8.80 -5.55 13.98
C PRO A 146 8.33 -4.65 12.84
N MET A 147 8.22 -3.36 13.11
CA MET A 147 7.78 -2.32 12.15
C MET A 147 8.95 -1.46 11.64
N GLU A 148 10.21 -1.93 11.79
CA GLU A 148 11.41 -1.23 11.33
C GLU A 148 11.74 -1.50 9.85
#